data_49655a250077c7349a781c776c1edf9c
#
_entry.id   49655a250077c7349a781c776c1edf9c
#
_cell.length_a   1.000
_cell.length_b   1.000
_cell.length_c   1.000
_cell.angle_alpha   90.00
_cell.angle_beta   90.00
_cell.angle_gamma   90.00
#
_symmetry.space_group_name_H-M   'P 1'
#
loop_
_entity.id
_entity.type
_entity.pdbx_description
1 polymer ?
#
loop_
_entity_poly.entity_id
_entity_poly.type
_entity_poly.pdbx_seq_one_letter_code
_entity_poly.pdbx_strand_id
1 'polypeptide(L)'
;LEKAGRDITLFGVSPKHDMHLSGANVYFGTAGAAVNMLDPIKRKYRESTAPDLFDIARVCDTLDNIHFFQRSIVCRDIEKIREMDITTCYASIAGTKKHVGTSFAFAEHVKEALQMLYLIAGSEDAWHKRPFVSMSCCHVVPPLKFAEEACACLETAVKGGMPVLLLSAGQAGATSPAALARCVVQAVAEVLAGLVYVNAVKEGAPAIFGTWPFVSDLRTGAMSGGSGEQAILMAACGQMAQYYN
;
A
#
# COMPACT_ATOMS: atom_id res chain seq x y z
N LEU A 1 -9.18 18.85 -4.04
CA LEU A 1 -8.03 18.96 -3.11
C LEU A 1 -8.41 19.67 -1.80
N GLU A 2 -9.20 20.74 -1.83
CA GLU A 2 -9.63 21.48 -0.62
C GLU A 2 -10.38 20.62 0.39
N LYS A 3 -11.06 19.56 -0.08
CA LYS A 3 -11.84 18.62 0.73
C LYS A 3 -11.09 17.36 1.14
N ALA A 4 -9.88 17.16 0.62
CA ALA A 4 -9.04 16.02 0.99
C ALA A 4 -8.51 16.19 2.42
N GLY A 5 -8.50 15.10 3.18
CA GLY A 5 -7.88 15.08 4.50
C GLY A 5 -6.38 15.40 4.41
N ARG A 6 -5.90 16.38 5.18
CA ARG A 6 -4.50 16.81 5.17
C ARG A 6 -3.72 16.32 6.39
N ASP A 7 -4.39 16.16 7.50
CA ASP A 7 -3.81 15.63 8.73
C ASP A 7 -4.22 14.18 8.92
N ILE A 8 -3.41 13.28 8.38
CA ILE A 8 -3.69 11.84 8.42
C ILE A 8 -2.84 11.21 9.52
N THR A 9 -3.49 10.50 10.43
CA THR A 9 -2.84 9.60 11.36
C THR A 9 -3.05 8.16 10.92
N LEU A 10 -1.97 7.44 10.67
CA LEU A 10 -1.98 5.99 10.54
C LEU A 10 -1.79 5.38 11.93
N PHE A 11 -2.84 4.79 12.45
CA PHE A 11 -2.83 4.20 13.78
C PHE A 11 -2.13 2.85 13.78
N GLY A 12 -1.27 2.62 14.77
CA GLY A 12 -0.77 1.28 15.05
C GLY A 12 -1.83 0.41 15.74
N VAL A 13 -1.65 -0.90 15.71
CA VAL A 13 -2.43 -1.82 16.57
C VAL A 13 -2.28 -1.40 18.04
N SER A 14 -1.08 -0.96 18.42
CA SER A 14 -0.83 -0.28 19.70
C SER A 14 -0.65 1.23 19.49
N PRO A 15 -1.24 2.08 20.35
CA PRO A 15 -1.11 3.54 20.25
C PRO A 15 0.34 4.07 20.26
N LYS A 16 1.27 3.31 20.82
CA LYS A 16 2.71 3.64 20.80
C LYS A 16 3.28 3.80 19.39
N HIS A 17 2.63 3.19 18.40
CA HIS A 17 3.09 3.14 17.01
C HIS A 17 2.22 3.96 16.06
N ASP A 18 1.53 4.98 16.58
CA ASP A 18 0.78 5.92 15.75
C ASP A 18 1.74 6.82 14.96
N MET A 19 1.41 7.07 13.70
CA MET A 19 2.20 7.89 12.79
C MET A 19 1.38 9.06 12.29
N HIS A 20 1.84 10.28 12.55
CA HIS A 20 1.23 11.50 12.04
C HIS A 20 1.90 11.88 10.71
N LEU A 21 1.18 11.72 9.61
CA LEU A 21 1.66 12.04 8.27
C LEU A 21 1.50 13.53 7.99
N SER A 22 2.29 14.35 8.65
CA SER A 22 2.24 15.80 8.49
C SER A 22 3.64 16.42 8.55
N GLY A 23 3.81 17.59 7.94
CA GLY A 23 5.05 18.35 7.96
C GLY A 23 6.24 17.58 7.37
N ALA A 24 7.36 17.60 8.08
CA ALA A 24 8.62 16.97 7.67
C ALA A 24 8.84 15.56 8.25
N ASN A 25 7.80 14.94 8.80
CA ASN A 25 7.91 13.60 9.37
C ASN A 25 8.18 12.56 8.28
N VAL A 26 9.16 11.70 8.53
CA VAL A 26 9.54 10.60 7.63
C VAL A 26 9.39 9.28 8.36
N TYR A 27 8.64 8.37 7.76
CA TYR A 27 8.41 7.04 8.30
C TYR A 27 8.88 5.98 7.30
N PHE A 28 9.60 4.99 7.82
CA PHE A 28 10.06 3.84 7.02
C PHE A 28 9.17 2.64 7.29
N GLY A 29 8.89 1.87 6.25
CA GLY A 29 8.16 0.63 6.33
C GLY A 29 8.75 -0.44 5.44
N THR A 30 8.21 -1.65 5.56
CA THR A 30 8.51 -2.70 4.59
C THR A 30 7.80 -2.42 3.26
N ALA A 31 8.21 -3.10 2.22
CA ALA A 31 7.59 -3.04 0.90
C ALA A 31 7.43 -4.45 0.34
N GLY A 32 6.65 -4.61 -0.67
CA GLY A 32 6.48 -5.91 -1.30
C GLY A 32 5.35 -5.91 -2.32
N ALA A 33 4.93 -7.05 -2.86
CA ALA A 33 5.11 -8.34 -2.20
C ALA A 33 5.99 -9.27 -3.03
N ALA A 34 7.00 -9.84 -2.41
CA ALA A 34 7.85 -10.85 -3.05
C ALA A 34 7.11 -12.21 -3.10
N VAL A 35 7.37 -12.96 -4.17
CA VAL A 35 6.79 -14.30 -4.38
C VAL A 35 7.70 -15.43 -3.91
N ASN A 36 8.94 -15.10 -3.58
CA ASN A 36 9.94 -16.01 -3.04
C ASN A 36 10.66 -15.35 -1.88
N MET A 37 11.18 -16.14 -0.97
CA MET A 37 12.05 -15.71 0.09
C MET A 37 13.34 -16.54 0.14
N LEU A 38 14.40 -15.95 0.65
CA LEU A 38 15.60 -16.67 1.00
C LEU A 38 15.41 -17.33 2.38
N ASP A 39 15.38 -18.67 2.41
CA ASP A 39 15.36 -19.42 3.68
C ASP A 39 16.62 -19.09 4.49
N PRO A 40 16.49 -18.52 5.71
CA PRO A 40 17.66 -18.06 6.47
C PRO A 40 18.57 -19.19 6.97
N ILE A 41 18.04 -20.42 7.09
CA ILE A 41 18.76 -21.60 7.57
C ILE A 41 19.40 -22.33 6.40
N LYS A 42 18.59 -22.68 5.39
CA LYS A 42 19.04 -23.45 4.23
C LYS A 42 19.80 -22.59 3.20
N ARG A 43 19.71 -21.25 3.28
CA ARG A 43 20.29 -20.28 2.35
C ARG A 43 19.95 -20.56 0.88
N LYS A 44 18.70 -20.99 0.65
CA LYS A 44 18.15 -21.27 -0.69
C LYS A 44 16.85 -20.51 -0.85
N TYR A 45 16.59 -20.02 -2.06
CA TYR A 45 15.30 -19.44 -2.40
C TYR A 45 14.22 -20.53 -2.42
N ARG A 46 13.08 -20.20 -1.86
CA ARG A 46 11.87 -21.01 -1.90
C ARG A 46 10.64 -20.11 -1.99
N GLU A 47 9.51 -20.70 -2.29
CA GLU A 47 8.22 -20.03 -2.20
C GLU A 47 7.97 -19.53 -0.79
N SER A 48 7.34 -18.34 -0.71
CA SER A 48 6.96 -17.71 0.55
C SER A 48 5.63 -18.26 1.05
N THR A 49 5.47 -18.34 2.37
CA THR A 49 4.31 -18.92 3.06
C THR A 49 3.69 -17.94 4.06
N ALA A 50 2.47 -18.23 4.52
CA ALA A 50 1.80 -17.43 5.55
C ALA A 50 2.57 -17.40 6.90
N PRO A 51 3.16 -18.51 7.40
CA PRO A 51 4.06 -18.46 8.54
C PRO A 51 5.27 -17.54 8.34
N ASP A 52 5.84 -17.50 7.15
CA ASP A 52 6.94 -16.57 6.85
C ASP A 52 6.49 -15.11 6.99
N LEU A 53 5.31 -14.78 6.50
CA LEU A 53 4.75 -13.43 6.62
C LEU A 53 4.60 -13.00 8.07
N PHE A 54 4.05 -13.89 8.90
CA PHE A 54 3.93 -13.68 10.35
C PHE A 54 5.28 -13.47 11.02
N ASP A 55 6.29 -14.28 10.70
CA ASP A 55 7.63 -14.17 11.28
C ASP A 55 8.34 -12.89 10.83
N ILE A 56 8.20 -12.48 9.56
CA ILE A 56 8.74 -11.21 9.07
C ILE A 56 8.08 -10.04 9.81
N ALA A 57 6.76 -10.08 10.01
CA ALA A 57 6.06 -9.04 10.77
C ALA A 57 6.57 -8.95 12.21
N ARG A 58 6.83 -10.10 12.87
CA ARG A 58 7.43 -10.14 14.22
C ARG A 58 8.84 -9.55 14.26
N VAL A 59 9.67 -9.84 13.27
CA VAL A 59 11.00 -9.24 13.17
C VAL A 59 10.87 -7.73 13.01
N CYS A 60 10.00 -7.27 12.12
CA CYS A 60 9.77 -5.83 11.91
C CYS A 60 9.23 -5.13 13.18
N ASP A 61 8.45 -5.83 14.01
CA ASP A 61 7.95 -5.28 15.28
C ASP A 61 9.07 -4.90 16.24
N THR A 62 10.20 -5.61 16.21
CA THR A 62 11.37 -5.37 17.06
C THR A 62 12.31 -4.27 16.56
N LEU A 63 12.11 -3.76 15.36
CA LEU A 63 12.99 -2.79 14.70
C LEU A 63 12.44 -1.36 14.86
N ASP A 64 13.05 -0.55 15.71
CA ASP A 64 12.57 0.79 16.02
C ASP A 64 12.47 1.72 14.79
N ASN A 65 13.38 1.56 13.83
CA ASN A 65 13.41 2.37 12.61
C ASN A 65 12.49 1.86 11.48
N ILE A 66 11.75 0.78 11.69
CA ILE A 66 10.66 0.35 10.84
C ILE A 66 9.37 0.74 11.53
N HIS A 67 8.67 1.74 11.02
CA HIS A 67 7.52 2.36 11.69
C HIS A 67 6.19 1.67 11.36
N PHE A 68 6.07 1.07 10.17
CA PHE A 68 4.88 0.32 9.75
C PHE A 68 5.25 -0.94 8.98
N PHE A 69 4.35 -1.88 8.96
CA PHE A 69 4.49 -3.13 8.21
C PHE A 69 3.58 -3.14 6.99
N GLN A 70 4.15 -2.98 5.81
CA GLN A 70 3.46 -3.29 4.55
C GLN A 70 3.68 -4.77 4.26
N ARG A 71 2.63 -5.54 3.90
CA ARG A 71 2.79 -6.95 3.57
C ARG A 71 3.97 -7.14 2.61
N SER A 72 4.94 -7.95 3.00
CA SER A 72 6.22 -8.04 2.31
C SER A 72 6.30 -9.19 1.32
N ILE A 73 5.44 -10.20 1.47
CA ILE A 73 5.43 -11.41 0.65
C ILE A 73 4.01 -11.84 0.29
N VAL A 74 3.90 -12.73 -0.69
CA VAL A 74 2.66 -13.42 -1.07
C VAL A 74 2.62 -14.78 -0.37
N CYS A 75 1.50 -15.15 0.24
CA CYS A 75 1.31 -16.46 0.89
C CYS A 75 0.99 -17.53 -0.18
N ARG A 76 2.04 -18.07 -0.80
CA ARG A 76 1.91 -19.02 -1.93
C ARG A 76 1.50 -20.43 -1.51
N ASP A 77 1.52 -20.72 -0.25
CA ASP A 77 0.98 -21.95 0.36
C ASP A 77 -0.55 -21.97 0.43
N ILE A 78 -1.22 -20.88 0.04
CA ILE A 78 -2.67 -20.75 0.04
C ILE A 78 -3.17 -20.59 -1.39
N GLU A 79 -3.88 -21.60 -1.92
CA GLU A 79 -4.34 -21.62 -3.32
C GLU A 79 -5.54 -20.72 -3.57
N LYS A 80 -6.48 -20.67 -2.61
CA LYS A 80 -7.71 -19.89 -2.78
C LYS A 80 -7.47 -18.42 -2.47
N ILE A 81 -7.71 -17.55 -3.46
CA ILE A 81 -7.45 -16.10 -3.36
C ILE A 81 -8.14 -15.48 -2.14
N ARG A 82 -9.39 -15.87 -1.84
CA ARG A 82 -10.12 -15.38 -0.67
C ARG A 82 -9.40 -15.73 0.64
N GLU A 83 -9.03 -16.99 0.79
CA GLU A 83 -8.31 -17.47 1.99
C GLU A 83 -6.95 -16.78 2.09
N MET A 84 -6.25 -16.59 0.96
CA MET A 84 -4.97 -15.88 0.91
C MET A 84 -5.10 -14.42 1.36
N ASP A 85 -6.08 -13.67 0.88
CA ASP A 85 -6.30 -12.27 1.24
C ASP A 85 -6.56 -12.11 2.75
N ILE A 86 -7.48 -12.92 3.30
CA ILE A 86 -7.83 -12.85 4.73
C ILE A 86 -6.66 -13.30 5.61
N THR A 87 -6.00 -14.42 5.26
CA THR A 87 -4.84 -14.91 6.01
C THR A 87 -3.67 -13.94 5.96
N THR A 88 -3.41 -13.32 4.80
CA THR A 88 -2.38 -12.28 4.67
C THR A 88 -2.64 -11.10 5.60
N CYS A 89 -3.87 -10.61 5.65
CA CYS A 89 -4.25 -9.54 6.56
C CYS A 89 -4.08 -9.97 8.02
N TYR A 90 -4.60 -11.13 8.39
CA TYR A 90 -4.51 -11.67 9.75
C TYR A 90 -3.06 -11.92 10.19
N ALA A 91 -2.26 -12.63 9.41
CA ALA A 91 -0.87 -12.94 9.73
C ALA A 91 -0.02 -11.67 9.93
N SER A 92 -0.26 -10.65 9.12
CA SER A 92 0.40 -9.36 9.27
C SER A 92 0.06 -8.68 10.60
N ILE A 93 -1.22 -8.61 10.96
CA ILE A 93 -1.67 -7.99 12.22
C ILE A 93 -1.21 -8.79 13.44
N ALA A 94 -1.29 -10.12 13.37
CA ALA A 94 -0.89 -10.99 14.47
C ALA A 94 0.62 -10.91 14.77
N GLY A 95 1.43 -10.53 13.78
CA GLY A 95 2.90 -10.45 13.91
C GLY A 95 3.42 -9.12 14.42
N THR A 96 2.65 -8.03 14.39
CA THR A 96 3.15 -6.70 14.78
C THR A 96 2.12 -5.84 15.52
N LYS A 97 2.60 -4.91 16.33
CA LYS A 97 1.79 -3.86 16.99
C LYS A 97 1.78 -2.54 16.21
N LYS A 98 2.51 -2.48 15.11
CA LYS A 98 2.62 -1.31 14.23
C LYS A 98 1.43 -1.21 13.30
N HIS A 99 1.32 -0.12 12.56
CA HIS A 99 0.34 -0.01 11.47
C HIS A 99 0.61 -1.05 10.39
N VAL A 100 -0.44 -1.66 9.85
CA VAL A 100 -0.33 -2.67 8.80
C VAL A 100 -0.88 -2.16 7.48
N GLY A 101 -0.10 -2.26 6.44
CA GLY A 101 -0.55 -2.07 5.06
C GLY A 101 -0.78 -3.41 4.36
N THR A 102 -1.91 -3.54 3.68
CA THR A 102 -2.26 -4.75 2.92
C THR A 102 -2.89 -4.41 1.56
N SER A 103 -3.31 -5.40 0.81
CA SER A 103 -4.11 -5.25 -0.40
C SER A 103 -5.02 -6.47 -0.57
N PHE A 104 -6.09 -6.32 -1.34
CA PHE A 104 -7.09 -7.35 -1.58
C PHE A 104 -7.34 -7.48 -3.07
N ALA A 105 -7.71 -8.69 -3.51
CA ALA A 105 -8.02 -8.98 -4.90
C ALA A 105 -9.46 -8.57 -5.28
N PHE A 106 -10.42 -8.70 -4.36
CA PHE A 106 -11.83 -8.44 -4.62
C PHE A 106 -12.51 -7.67 -3.48
N ALA A 107 -13.55 -6.91 -3.82
CA ALA A 107 -14.29 -6.08 -2.86
C ALA A 107 -14.97 -6.91 -1.74
N GLU A 108 -15.41 -8.12 -2.04
CA GLU A 108 -15.98 -9.05 -1.07
C GLU A 108 -14.96 -9.43 0.00
N HIS A 109 -13.70 -9.62 -0.37
CA HIS A 109 -12.63 -9.93 0.59
C HIS A 109 -12.33 -8.74 1.51
N VAL A 110 -12.44 -7.51 0.98
CA VAL A 110 -12.34 -6.28 1.79
C VAL A 110 -13.47 -6.25 2.84
N LYS A 111 -14.71 -6.57 2.46
CA LYS A 111 -15.85 -6.62 3.41
C LYS A 111 -15.61 -7.63 4.52
N GLU A 112 -15.13 -8.83 4.17
CA GLU A 112 -14.84 -9.86 5.18
C GLU A 112 -13.68 -9.46 6.09
N ALA A 113 -12.62 -8.88 5.53
CA ALA A 113 -11.51 -8.36 6.31
C ALA A 113 -11.97 -7.27 7.29
N LEU A 114 -12.85 -6.37 6.86
CA LEU A 114 -13.43 -5.34 7.74
C LEU A 114 -14.19 -5.97 8.93
N GLN A 115 -14.96 -7.04 8.70
CA GLN A 115 -15.63 -7.75 9.82
C GLN A 115 -14.62 -8.32 10.82
N MET A 116 -13.54 -8.92 10.34
CA MET A 116 -12.44 -9.39 11.19
C MET A 116 -11.79 -8.23 11.96
N LEU A 117 -11.54 -7.11 11.27
CA LEU A 117 -10.91 -5.93 11.87
C LEU A 117 -11.80 -5.28 12.94
N TYR A 118 -13.12 -5.26 12.76
CA TYR A 118 -14.09 -4.79 13.77
C TYR A 118 -14.05 -5.66 15.04
N LEU A 119 -13.93 -6.98 14.87
CA LEU A 119 -13.77 -7.90 16.00
C LEU A 119 -12.45 -7.66 16.74
N ILE A 120 -11.34 -7.50 16.02
CA ILE A 120 -10.02 -7.22 16.61
C ILE A 120 -10.00 -5.86 17.32
N ALA A 121 -10.65 -4.85 16.76
CA ALA A 121 -10.78 -3.52 17.37
C ALA A 121 -11.72 -3.52 18.60
N GLY A 122 -12.55 -4.55 18.77
CA GLY A 122 -13.56 -4.67 19.81
C GLY A 122 -14.95 -4.19 19.40
N SER A 123 -15.07 -3.36 18.40
CA SER A 123 -16.32 -2.95 17.75
C SER A 123 -16.05 -2.20 16.45
N GLU A 124 -17.10 -2.01 15.63
CA GLU A 124 -17.05 -1.16 14.44
C GLU A 124 -16.73 0.30 14.78
N ASP A 125 -17.34 0.83 15.86
CA ASP A 125 -17.05 2.19 16.34
C ASP A 125 -15.60 2.37 16.80
N ALA A 126 -15.02 1.36 17.45
CA ALA A 126 -13.61 1.39 17.86
C ALA A 126 -12.68 1.37 16.65
N TRP A 127 -13.00 0.58 15.63
CA TRP A 127 -12.28 0.57 14.36
C TRP A 127 -12.31 1.94 13.68
N HIS A 128 -13.49 2.54 13.51
CA HIS A 128 -13.62 3.85 12.86
C HIS A 128 -12.85 4.97 13.56
N LYS A 129 -12.65 4.86 14.87
CA LYS A 129 -11.84 5.82 15.65
C LYS A 129 -10.33 5.60 15.44
N ARG A 130 -9.91 4.36 15.22
CA ARG A 130 -8.49 3.98 15.14
C ARG A 130 -8.28 2.83 14.13
N PRO A 131 -8.40 3.09 12.83
CA PRO A 131 -8.14 2.08 11.82
C PRO A 131 -6.63 1.79 11.72
N PHE A 132 -6.21 0.65 12.24
CA PHE A 132 -4.80 0.23 12.30
C PHE A 132 -4.32 -0.55 11.07
N VAL A 133 -5.18 -0.68 10.06
CA VAL A 133 -4.85 -1.28 8.76
C VAL A 133 -5.22 -0.32 7.66
N SER A 134 -4.34 -0.17 6.67
CA SER A 134 -4.59 0.56 5.42
C SER A 134 -4.53 -0.38 4.22
N MET A 135 -5.19 0.02 3.14
CA MET A 135 -5.15 -0.70 1.88
C MET A 135 -4.31 0.06 0.85
N SER A 136 -3.28 -0.60 0.32
CA SER A 136 -2.55 -0.13 -0.86
C SER A 136 -3.30 -0.54 -2.13
N CYS A 137 -3.58 0.41 -3.00
CA CYS A 137 -4.38 0.20 -4.19
C CYS A 137 -3.77 0.82 -5.44
N CYS A 138 -3.46 -0.02 -6.43
CA CYS A 138 -3.19 0.43 -7.79
C CYS A 138 -4.52 0.61 -8.52
N HIS A 139 -5.22 1.71 -8.25
CA HIS A 139 -6.55 2.01 -8.79
C HIS A 139 -6.55 2.31 -10.30
N VAL A 140 -5.37 2.43 -10.88
CA VAL A 140 -5.16 2.71 -12.32
C VAL A 140 -4.34 1.61 -12.96
N VAL A 141 -4.74 1.22 -14.16
CA VAL A 141 -3.89 0.51 -15.13
C VAL A 141 -3.24 1.59 -16.01
N PRO A 142 -1.96 1.89 -15.86
CA PRO A 142 -1.28 2.88 -16.67
C PRO A 142 -1.31 2.51 -18.18
N PRO A 143 -1.54 3.47 -19.10
CA PRO A 143 -1.77 4.88 -18.82
C PRO A 143 -3.27 5.23 -18.60
N LEU A 144 -3.58 5.99 -17.56
CA LEU A 144 -4.79 6.80 -17.39
C LEU A 144 -6.12 6.01 -17.44
N LYS A 145 -6.13 4.72 -17.11
CA LYS A 145 -7.33 3.87 -17.13
C LYS A 145 -7.62 3.34 -15.73
N PHE A 146 -8.77 3.68 -15.16
CA PHE A 146 -9.22 3.09 -13.91
C PHE A 146 -9.38 1.57 -14.03
N ALA A 147 -8.94 0.84 -13.00
CA ALA A 147 -9.06 -0.61 -12.88
C ALA A 147 -10.35 -0.95 -12.11
N GLU A 148 -11.32 -1.57 -12.76
CA GLU A 148 -12.66 -1.79 -12.20
C GLU A 148 -12.61 -2.52 -10.84
N GLU A 149 -11.96 -3.67 -10.78
CA GLU A 149 -11.84 -4.46 -9.54
C GLU A 149 -11.10 -3.70 -8.42
N ALA A 150 -10.02 -3.01 -8.76
CA ALA A 150 -9.27 -2.24 -7.80
C ALA A 150 -10.08 -1.03 -7.27
N CYS A 151 -10.87 -0.40 -8.13
CA CYS A 151 -11.78 0.68 -7.71
C CYS A 151 -12.91 0.16 -6.82
N ALA A 152 -13.45 -1.03 -7.09
CA ALA A 152 -14.43 -1.66 -6.22
C ALA A 152 -13.88 -1.98 -4.83
N CYS A 153 -12.63 -2.48 -4.76
CA CYS A 153 -11.90 -2.67 -3.49
C CYS A 153 -11.70 -1.33 -2.77
N LEU A 154 -11.24 -0.31 -3.50
CA LEU A 154 -11.00 1.04 -2.98
C LEU A 154 -12.26 1.64 -2.38
N GLU A 155 -13.36 1.59 -3.10
CA GLU A 155 -14.67 2.10 -2.66
C GLU A 155 -15.14 1.38 -1.38
N THR A 156 -14.98 0.06 -1.33
CA THR A 156 -15.37 -0.75 -0.17
C THR A 156 -14.52 -0.42 1.06
N ALA A 157 -13.20 -0.28 0.89
CA ALA A 157 -12.27 0.10 1.95
C ALA A 157 -12.60 1.49 2.51
N VAL A 158 -12.81 2.48 1.64
CA VAL A 158 -13.14 3.87 2.01
C VAL A 158 -14.47 3.93 2.76
N LYS A 159 -15.51 3.23 2.30
CA LYS A 159 -16.81 3.15 2.99
C LYS A 159 -16.69 2.49 4.36
N GLY A 160 -15.82 1.49 4.50
CA GLY A 160 -15.51 0.82 5.76
C GLY A 160 -14.54 1.58 6.67
N GLY A 161 -14.16 2.82 6.33
CA GLY A 161 -13.27 3.65 7.16
C GLY A 161 -11.79 3.24 7.14
N MET A 162 -11.37 2.39 6.21
CA MET A 162 -9.98 1.98 6.06
C MET A 162 -9.20 3.07 5.30
N PRO A 163 -8.07 3.57 5.85
CA PRO A 163 -7.17 4.45 5.11
C PRO A 163 -6.67 3.78 3.83
N VAL A 164 -6.46 4.55 2.77
CA VAL A 164 -6.02 4.01 1.49
C VAL A 164 -4.75 4.69 1.01
N LEU A 165 -3.81 3.90 0.47
CA LEU A 165 -2.63 4.37 -0.23
C LEU A 165 -2.89 4.25 -1.74
N LEU A 166 -3.01 5.40 -2.41
CA LEU A 166 -3.26 5.46 -3.84
C LEU A 166 -1.93 5.32 -4.60
N LEU A 167 -1.79 4.26 -5.39
CA LEU A 167 -0.58 3.97 -6.13
C LEU A 167 -0.80 4.14 -7.63
N SER A 168 0.17 4.80 -8.28
CA SER A 168 0.37 4.77 -9.73
C SER A 168 1.70 4.09 -10.04
N ALA A 169 1.68 3.03 -10.82
CA ALA A 169 2.82 2.16 -11.11
C ALA A 169 3.22 2.19 -12.60
N GLY A 170 3.17 3.37 -13.23
CA GLY A 170 3.57 3.57 -14.62
C GLY A 170 5.05 3.29 -14.83
N GLN A 171 5.38 2.61 -15.93
CA GLN A 171 6.73 2.22 -16.28
C GLN A 171 7.25 3.11 -17.43
N ALA A 172 8.21 3.99 -17.14
CA ALA A 172 8.80 4.89 -18.11
C ALA A 172 9.38 4.11 -19.29
N GLY A 173 8.95 4.48 -20.49
CA GLY A 173 9.32 3.80 -21.73
C GLY A 173 8.43 2.61 -22.12
N ALA A 174 7.45 2.23 -21.29
CA ALA A 174 6.46 1.19 -21.62
C ALA A 174 5.03 1.70 -21.42
N THR A 175 4.55 1.79 -20.19
CA THR A 175 3.18 2.24 -19.85
C THR A 175 3.14 3.71 -19.40
N SER A 176 4.28 4.39 -19.49
CA SER A 176 4.45 5.82 -19.24
C SER A 176 5.49 6.38 -20.21
N PRO A 177 5.48 7.70 -20.50
CA PRO A 177 6.47 8.30 -21.39
C PRO A 177 7.92 8.02 -20.93
N ALA A 178 8.83 7.79 -21.89
CA ALA A 178 10.25 7.56 -21.59
C ALA A 178 10.94 8.80 -20.98
N ALA A 179 10.47 9.99 -21.30
CA ALA A 179 10.98 11.23 -20.71
C ALA A 179 10.52 11.32 -19.24
N LEU A 180 11.47 11.34 -18.30
CA LEU A 180 11.22 11.24 -16.86
C LEU A 180 10.24 12.30 -16.35
N ALA A 181 10.38 13.57 -16.76
CA ALA A 181 9.45 14.61 -16.36
C ALA A 181 8.00 14.32 -16.79
N ARG A 182 7.78 13.74 -17.97
CA ARG A 182 6.44 13.35 -18.45
C ARG A 182 5.91 12.13 -17.70
N CYS A 183 6.79 11.21 -17.29
CA CYS A 183 6.43 10.10 -16.43
C CYS A 183 5.92 10.60 -15.06
N VAL A 184 6.58 11.59 -14.46
CA VAL A 184 6.12 12.23 -13.21
C VAL A 184 4.74 12.86 -13.40
N VAL A 185 4.53 13.61 -14.50
CA VAL A 185 3.22 14.23 -14.78
C VAL A 185 2.10 13.18 -14.84
N GLN A 186 2.33 12.07 -15.54
CA GLN A 186 1.34 10.98 -15.60
C GLN A 186 1.10 10.36 -14.22
N ALA A 187 2.15 10.00 -13.49
CA ALA A 187 2.03 9.38 -12.16
C ALA A 187 1.25 10.28 -11.19
N VAL A 188 1.56 11.57 -11.18
CA VAL A 188 0.85 12.56 -10.34
C VAL A 188 -0.62 12.70 -10.78
N ALA A 189 -0.89 12.80 -12.09
CA ALA A 189 -2.25 12.91 -12.59
C ALA A 189 -3.12 11.70 -12.21
N GLU A 190 -2.56 10.49 -12.32
CA GLU A 190 -3.24 9.24 -11.95
C GLU A 190 -3.56 9.20 -10.46
N VAL A 191 -2.63 9.59 -9.58
CA VAL A 191 -2.87 9.63 -8.13
C VAL A 191 -3.89 10.71 -7.75
N LEU A 192 -3.81 11.90 -8.37
CA LEU A 192 -4.79 12.97 -8.14
C LEU A 192 -6.20 12.54 -8.59
N ALA A 193 -6.33 11.80 -9.70
CA ALA A 193 -7.60 11.23 -10.12
C ALA A 193 -8.16 10.25 -9.08
N GLY A 194 -7.31 9.41 -8.50
CA GLY A 194 -7.67 8.53 -7.39
C GLY A 194 -8.12 9.30 -6.14
N LEU A 195 -7.45 10.39 -5.81
CA LEU A 195 -7.82 11.24 -4.67
C LEU A 195 -9.19 11.90 -4.88
N VAL A 196 -9.47 12.37 -6.11
CA VAL A 196 -10.81 12.88 -6.47
C VAL A 196 -11.86 11.77 -6.30
N TYR A 197 -11.56 10.57 -6.77
CA TYR A 197 -12.47 9.43 -6.66
C TYR A 197 -12.74 9.07 -5.19
N VAL A 198 -11.73 8.97 -4.34
CA VAL A 198 -11.88 8.71 -2.90
C VAL A 198 -12.79 9.74 -2.24
N ASN A 199 -12.58 11.05 -2.53
CA ASN A 199 -13.38 12.11 -1.96
C ASN A 199 -14.82 12.14 -2.53
N ALA A 200 -15.05 11.64 -3.75
CA ALA A 200 -16.39 11.45 -4.29
C ALA A 200 -17.14 10.30 -3.58
N VAL A 201 -16.42 9.25 -3.14
CA VAL A 201 -16.99 8.15 -2.34
C VAL A 201 -17.30 8.60 -0.92
N LYS A 202 -16.32 9.26 -0.27
CA LYS A 202 -16.45 9.79 1.09
C LYS A 202 -15.53 11.02 1.25
N GLU A 203 -16.13 12.18 1.41
CA GLU A 203 -15.41 13.43 1.61
C GLU A 203 -14.49 13.35 2.84
N GLY A 204 -13.22 13.76 2.68
CA GLY A 204 -12.23 13.77 3.75
C GLY A 204 -11.72 12.38 4.18
N ALA A 205 -12.04 11.31 3.47
CA ALA A 205 -11.52 9.99 3.79
C ALA A 205 -9.99 9.97 3.75
N PRO A 206 -9.33 9.31 4.71
CA PRO A 206 -7.86 9.23 4.75
C PRO A 206 -7.30 8.57 3.49
N ALA A 207 -6.63 9.34 2.65
CA ALA A 207 -5.99 8.88 1.43
C ALA A 207 -4.57 9.41 1.35
N ILE A 208 -3.61 8.50 1.14
CA ILE A 208 -2.20 8.82 1.07
C ILE A 208 -1.80 8.94 -0.39
N PHE A 209 -1.15 10.05 -0.74
CA PHE A 209 -0.59 10.27 -2.05
C PHE A 209 0.62 9.34 -2.26
N GLY A 210 0.45 8.32 -3.06
CA GLY A 210 1.48 7.34 -3.35
C GLY A 210 1.78 7.27 -4.84
N THR A 211 3.04 7.34 -5.20
CA THR A 211 3.50 7.10 -6.56
C THR A 211 4.55 6.00 -6.54
N TRP A 212 4.51 5.14 -7.53
CA TRP A 212 5.47 4.07 -7.66
C TRP A 212 5.94 3.91 -9.12
N PRO A 213 6.50 4.97 -9.72
CA PRO A 213 6.96 4.90 -11.09
C PRO A 213 8.17 3.98 -11.24
N PHE A 214 8.14 3.20 -12.30
CA PHE A 214 9.22 2.30 -12.70
C PHE A 214 9.90 2.79 -13.97
N VAL A 215 11.01 2.13 -14.32
CA VAL A 215 11.75 2.38 -15.57
C VAL A 215 11.91 1.06 -16.32
N SER A 216 11.71 1.10 -17.64
CA SER A 216 12.04 0.00 -18.54
C SER A 216 13.47 0.14 -19.06
N ASP A 217 14.21 -0.95 -19.11
CA ASP A 217 15.35 -1.05 -20.02
C ASP A 217 14.81 -1.14 -21.46
N LEU A 218 14.99 -0.09 -22.23
CA LEU A 218 14.44 0.02 -23.60
C LEU A 218 15.04 -0.99 -24.58
N ARG A 219 16.15 -1.64 -24.23
CA ARG A 219 16.80 -2.67 -25.04
C ARG A 219 16.18 -4.05 -24.84
N THR A 220 15.78 -4.35 -23.61
CA THR A 220 15.29 -5.67 -23.23
C THR A 220 13.79 -5.69 -22.93
N GLY A 221 13.17 -4.53 -22.69
CA GLY A 221 11.80 -4.39 -22.23
C GLY A 221 11.61 -4.77 -20.76
N ALA A 222 12.68 -5.17 -20.06
CA ALA A 222 12.60 -5.58 -18.67
C ALA A 222 12.47 -4.37 -17.72
N MET A 223 11.85 -4.59 -16.58
CA MET A 223 11.80 -3.59 -15.52
C MET A 223 13.20 -3.39 -14.92
N SER A 224 13.69 -2.14 -14.92
CA SER A 224 14.94 -1.73 -14.29
C SER A 224 14.67 -1.19 -12.88
N GLY A 225 14.41 -2.10 -11.94
CA GLY A 225 14.16 -1.75 -10.54
C GLY A 225 15.41 -1.27 -9.82
N GLY A 226 15.29 -0.18 -9.04
CA GLY A 226 16.41 0.38 -8.27
C GLY A 226 17.43 1.16 -9.11
N SER A 227 17.09 1.54 -10.35
CA SER A 227 17.96 2.37 -11.19
C SER A 227 18.05 3.81 -10.68
N GLY A 228 19.09 4.55 -11.13
CA GLY A 228 19.24 5.97 -10.83
C GLY A 228 18.07 6.81 -11.34
N GLU A 229 17.54 6.48 -12.52
CA GLU A 229 16.35 7.11 -13.08
C GLU A 229 15.12 6.90 -12.23
N GLN A 230 14.94 5.71 -11.67
CA GLN A 230 13.83 5.45 -10.74
C GLN A 230 13.98 6.26 -9.44
N ALA A 231 15.19 6.41 -8.92
CA ALA A 231 15.44 7.23 -7.75
C ALA A 231 15.07 8.71 -8.00
N ILE A 232 15.41 9.26 -9.18
CA ILE A 232 15.02 10.61 -9.58
C ILE A 232 13.50 10.74 -9.70
N LEU A 233 12.83 9.78 -10.32
CA LEU A 233 11.36 9.76 -10.43
C LEU A 233 10.69 9.76 -9.07
N MET A 234 11.15 8.91 -8.15
CA MET A 234 10.60 8.82 -6.79
C MET A 234 10.81 10.12 -6.01
N ALA A 235 11.99 10.74 -6.10
CA ALA A 235 12.27 12.02 -5.46
C ALA A 235 11.38 13.14 -6.00
N ALA A 236 11.21 13.22 -7.33
CA ALA A 236 10.35 14.21 -7.97
C ALA A 236 8.88 14.01 -7.58
N CYS A 237 8.39 12.77 -7.52
CA CYS A 237 7.04 12.45 -7.07
C CYS A 237 6.84 12.84 -5.59
N GLY A 238 7.84 12.62 -4.74
CA GLY A 238 7.82 13.07 -3.33
C GLY A 238 7.71 14.59 -3.20
N GLN A 239 8.44 15.35 -4.03
CA GLN A 239 8.31 16.81 -4.08
C GLN A 239 6.92 17.25 -4.52
N MET A 240 6.34 16.56 -5.51
CA MET A 240 4.97 16.87 -5.96
C MET A 240 3.94 16.55 -4.87
N ALA A 241 4.10 15.47 -4.12
CA ALA A 241 3.25 15.18 -2.97
C ALA A 241 3.29 16.32 -1.94
N GLN A 242 4.48 16.80 -1.58
CA GLN A 242 4.64 17.95 -0.68
C GLN A 242 4.05 19.26 -1.24
N TYR A 243 4.10 19.46 -2.55
CA TYR A 243 3.52 20.64 -3.19
C TYR A 243 1.99 20.68 -3.08
N TYR A 244 1.33 19.50 -3.12
CA TYR A 244 -0.13 19.39 -3.05
C TYR A 244 -0.67 19.28 -1.61
N ASN A 245 0.17 19.16 -0.63
CA ASN A 245 -0.22 19.01 0.79
C ASN A 245 -0.95 20.25 1.34
#